data_7407b7183d8162e3ad37190adcc3252c
#
_entry.id   7407b7183d8162e3ad37190adcc3252c
#
_cell.length_a   1.000
_cell.length_b   1.000
_cell.length_c   1.000
_cell.angle_alpha   90.00
_cell.angle_beta   90.00
_cell.angle_gamma   90.00
#
_symmetry.space_group_name_H-M   'P 1'
#
loop_
_entity.id
_entity.type
_entity.pdbx_description
1 polymer ?
#
loop_
_entity_poly.entity_id
_entity_poly.type
_entity_poly.pdbx_seq_one_letter_code
_entity_poly.pdbx_strand_id
1 'polypeptide(L)'
;KTEGSQMRMLFLLGWVVAMIASAAYAVEFEDYDFSRFSQEVTECDRLASHGRDPGHVAPAVSSSGMDKPAAIAACQQAVAAEPDNPRLNYQLGRAYGYSGRGEEAMPYRLKALEASYPQSLFVIGYLYSIGRTIEPDICKTYELWQRAARYRRLAALIALPRHSLRGDFEACGPAIPPEDLRAYLNEAKAQSQDYYVGMLVEDLLAEVNERYPTPVGVTDG
;
A
#
# COMPACT_ATOMS: atom_id res chain seq x y z
N LYS A 1 75.74 14.94 34.77
CA LYS A 1 75.84 15.21 33.33
C LYS A 1 75.19 14.08 32.64
N THR A 2 73.89 14.16 32.44
CA THR A 2 73.09 13.16 31.77
C THR A 2 72.11 13.89 30.86
N GLU A 3 72.40 13.79 29.59
CA GLU A 3 71.50 14.28 28.54
C GLU A 3 70.30 13.30 28.34
N GLY A 4 69.14 13.87 28.54
CA GLY A 4 67.90 13.11 28.33
C GLY A 4 67.54 12.99 26.87
N SER A 5 67.37 11.76 26.42
CA SER A 5 66.83 11.42 25.14
C SER A 5 65.36 11.73 25.11
N GLN A 6 64.98 12.73 24.35
CA GLN A 6 63.55 13.05 24.04
C GLN A 6 63.03 12.07 22.95
N MET A 7 62.34 11.09 23.39
CA MET A 7 61.65 10.17 22.49
C MET A 7 60.38 10.85 21.93
N ARG A 8 60.40 11.27 20.69
CA ARG A 8 59.29 11.84 19.94
C ARG A 8 58.29 10.72 19.65
N MET A 9 57.22 10.70 20.43
CA MET A 9 56.08 9.82 20.21
C MET A 9 55.19 10.43 19.11
N LEU A 10 55.31 9.90 17.89
CA LEU A 10 54.45 10.22 16.77
C LEU A 10 53.06 9.60 17.02
N PHE A 11 52.10 10.44 17.39
CA PHE A 11 50.70 10.09 17.39
C PHE A 11 50.19 10.01 15.94
N LEU A 12 50.15 8.81 15.39
CA LEU A 12 49.41 8.52 14.20
C LEU A 12 47.93 8.46 14.60
N LEU A 13 47.23 9.58 14.47
CA LEU A 13 45.77 9.64 14.48
C LEU A 13 45.25 8.96 13.19
N GLY A 14 45.01 7.67 13.30
CA GLY A 14 44.27 6.94 12.29
C GLY A 14 42.83 7.44 12.26
N TRP A 15 42.46 8.14 11.20
CA TRP A 15 41.10 8.44 10.89
C TRP A 15 40.40 7.12 10.49
N VAL A 16 39.74 6.49 11.45
CA VAL A 16 38.76 5.43 11.13
C VAL A 16 37.55 6.14 10.58
N VAL A 17 37.48 6.28 9.26
CA VAL A 17 36.24 6.61 8.58
C VAL A 17 35.33 5.38 8.73
N ALA A 18 34.49 5.42 9.76
CA ALA A 18 33.37 4.46 9.83
C ALA A 18 32.48 4.75 8.63
N MET A 19 32.61 3.97 7.56
CA MET A 19 31.60 3.86 6.54
C MET A 19 30.37 3.23 7.24
N ILE A 20 29.45 4.09 7.66
CA ILE A 20 28.10 3.67 7.98
C ILE A 20 27.52 3.29 6.61
N ALA A 21 27.64 2.03 6.24
CA ALA A 21 26.82 1.46 5.19
C ALA A 21 25.38 1.67 5.67
N SER A 22 24.70 2.65 5.10
CA SER A 22 23.25 2.73 5.22
C SER A 22 22.73 1.43 4.64
N ALA A 23 22.42 0.49 5.52
CA ALA A 23 21.63 -0.66 5.10
C ALA A 23 20.38 -0.06 4.44
N ALA A 24 20.27 -0.17 3.13
CA ALA A 24 19.04 0.14 2.44
C ALA A 24 18.02 -0.85 3.02
N TYR A 25 17.18 -0.35 3.92
CA TYR A 25 16.11 -1.15 4.48
C TYR A 25 15.17 -1.41 3.32
N ALA A 26 15.17 -2.66 2.83
CA ALA A 26 14.12 -3.12 1.95
C ALA A 26 12.76 -2.90 2.64
N VAL A 27 11.74 -2.55 1.87
CA VAL A 27 10.41 -2.32 2.41
C VAL A 27 9.98 -3.46 3.33
N GLU A 28 9.59 -3.14 4.55
CA GLU A 28 9.03 -4.11 5.49
C GLU A 28 7.53 -4.24 5.22
N PHE A 29 7.11 -5.45 4.86
CA PHE A 29 5.70 -5.78 4.70
C PHE A 29 5.09 -6.13 6.05
N GLU A 30 3.87 -5.70 6.25
CA GLU A 30 3.09 -5.92 7.46
C GLU A 30 1.89 -6.81 7.16
N ASP A 31 1.49 -7.65 8.11
CA ASP A 31 0.25 -8.39 8.02
C ASP A 31 -0.86 -7.63 8.75
N TYR A 32 -1.93 -7.31 8.02
CA TYR A 32 -3.10 -6.72 8.65
C TYR A 32 -3.87 -7.81 9.42
N ASP A 33 -4.06 -7.59 10.70
CA ASP A 33 -4.79 -8.55 11.54
C ASP A 33 -6.31 -8.39 11.36
N PHE A 34 -6.87 -9.16 10.42
CA PHE A 34 -8.30 -9.22 10.19
C PHE A 34 -9.07 -9.88 11.34
N SER A 35 -8.42 -10.73 12.16
CA SER A 35 -9.07 -11.48 13.24
C SER A 35 -9.52 -10.59 14.41
N ARG A 36 -9.05 -9.34 14.47
CA ARG A 36 -9.51 -8.33 15.44
C ARG A 36 -10.99 -7.97 15.29
N PHE A 37 -11.59 -8.32 14.17
CA PHE A 37 -12.99 -8.03 13.85
C PHE A 37 -13.71 -9.33 13.50
N SER A 38 -15.02 -9.35 13.69
CA SER A 38 -15.84 -10.49 13.31
C SER A 38 -15.62 -10.90 11.84
N GLN A 39 -15.40 -12.19 11.64
CA GLN A 39 -15.27 -12.80 10.31
C GLN A 39 -16.56 -13.55 9.93
N GLU A 40 -17.64 -13.39 10.69
CA GLU A 40 -18.93 -13.95 10.33
C GLU A 40 -19.46 -13.34 9.03
N VAL A 41 -19.98 -14.19 8.16
CA VAL A 41 -20.50 -13.79 6.86
C VAL A 41 -21.90 -13.19 7.04
N THR A 42 -22.02 -11.90 6.82
CA THR A 42 -23.30 -11.16 6.87
C THR A 42 -23.98 -11.10 5.50
N GLU A 43 -25.23 -10.63 5.45
CA GLU A 43 -25.90 -10.37 4.19
C GLU A 43 -25.22 -9.20 3.42
N CYS A 44 -24.62 -8.23 4.13
CA CYS A 44 -23.76 -7.22 3.51
C CYS A 44 -22.62 -7.85 2.71
N ASP A 45 -21.95 -8.86 3.26
CA ASP A 45 -20.87 -9.55 2.57
C ASP A 45 -21.36 -10.26 1.31
N ARG A 46 -22.53 -10.91 1.35
CA ARG A 46 -23.10 -11.60 0.19
C ARG A 46 -23.48 -10.65 -0.94
N LEU A 47 -23.86 -9.42 -0.61
CA LEU A 47 -24.35 -8.43 -1.58
C LEU A 47 -23.29 -7.40 -2.00
N ALA A 48 -22.25 -7.18 -1.20
CA ALA A 48 -21.28 -6.10 -1.43
C ALA A 48 -19.80 -6.50 -1.33
N SER A 49 -19.46 -7.79 -1.21
CA SER A 49 -18.08 -8.23 -1.15
C SER A 49 -17.29 -7.86 -2.41
N HIS A 50 -16.03 -7.43 -2.24
CA HIS A 50 -15.12 -7.12 -3.34
C HIS A 50 -14.00 -8.16 -3.42
N GLY A 51 -13.92 -8.91 -4.50
CA GLY A 51 -13.04 -10.07 -4.61
C GLY A 51 -11.53 -9.79 -4.56
N ARG A 52 -11.12 -8.51 -4.67
CA ARG A 52 -9.73 -8.10 -4.47
C ARG A 52 -9.51 -7.40 -3.13
N ASP A 53 -10.49 -7.42 -2.25
CA ASP A 53 -10.34 -7.00 -0.86
C ASP A 53 -9.67 -8.14 -0.07
N PRO A 54 -8.49 -7.95 0.52
CA PRO A 54 -7.82 -9.02 1.25
C PRO A 54 -8.61 -9.51 2.47
N GLY A 55 -9.53 -8.70 2.99
CA GLY A 55 -10.39 -9.04 4.12
C GLY A 55 -11.78 -9.56 3.72
N HIS A 56 -12.01 -9.92 2.46
CA HIS A 56 -13.32 -10.45 2.04
C HIS A 56 -13.59 -11.84 2.63
N VAL A 57 -14.81 -12.08 3.06
CA VAL A 57 -15.26 -13.35 3.68
C VAL A 57 -16.37 -14.03 2.88
N ALA A 58 -16.80 -13.44 1.76
CA ALA A 58 -17.82 -13.96 0.88
C ALA A 58 -17.39 -13.83 -0.59
N PRO A 59 -18.00 -14.58 -1.52
CA PRO A 59 -17.73 -14.45 -2.94
C PRO A 59 -17.88 -13.03 -3.47
N ALA A 60 -17.08 -12.70 -4.47
CA ALA A 60 -17.06 -11.38 -5.07
C ALA A 60 -18.37 -11.01 -5.76
N VAL A 61 -18.82 -9.78 -5.54
CA VAL A 61 -19.93 -9.16 -6.28
C VAL A 61 -19.37 -8.04 -7.14
N SER A 62 -19.57 -8.10 -8.47
CA SER A 62 -19.14 -7.03 -9.38
C SER A 62 -19.94 -5.75 -9.15
N SER A 63 -19.39 -4.60 -9.54
CA SER A 63 -20.12 -3.32 -9.45
C SER A 63 -21.39 -3.28 -10.32
N SER A 64 -21.38 -3.99 -11.45
CA SER A 64 -22.54 -4.11 -12.35
C SER A 64 -23.57 -5.13 -11.87
N GLY A 65 -23.12 -6.19 -11.18
CA GLY A 65 -24.01 -7.24 -10.64
C GLY A 65 -24.56 -6.93 -9.26
N MET A 66 -24.14 -5.84 -8.62
CA MET A 66 -24.59 -5.45 -7.29
C MET A 66 -26.03 -4.90 -7.33
N ASP A 67 -26.94 -5.51 -6.59
CA ASP A 67 -28.20 -4.89 -6.21
C ASP A 67 -27.91 -3.81 -5.16
N LYS A 68 -27.73 -2.58 -5.64
CA LYS A 68 -27.25 -1.46 -4.81
C LYS A 68 -28.22 -1.09 -3.69
N PRO A 69 -29.56 -1.02 -3.91
CA PRO A 69 -30.53 -0.79 -2.83
C PRO A 69 -30.50 -1.88 -1.76
N ALA A 70 -30.49 -3.15 -2.15
CA ALA A 70 -30.43 -4.28 -1.22
C ALA A 70 -29.10 -4.30 -0.45
N ALA A 71 -27.97 -4.07 -1.16
CA ALA A 71 -26.64 -4.00 -0.55
C ALA A 71 -26.53 -2.87 0.47
N ILE A 72 -27.06 -1.68 0.16
CA ILE A 72 -27.07 -0.55 1.11
C ILE A 72 -27.86 -0.92 2.36
N ALA A 73 -29.08 -1.44 2.22
CA ALA A 73 -29.93 -1.80 3.34
C ALA A 73 -29.29 -2.87 4.24
N ALA A 74 -28.76 -3.93 3.64
CA ALA A 74 -28.07 -5.00 4.38
C ALA A 74 -26.79 -4.51 5.08
N CYS A 75 -26.00 -3.68 4.39
CA CYS A 75 -24.77 -3.15 4.98
C CYS A 75 -25.05 -2.12 6.08
N GLN A 76 -26.11 -1.32 6.00
CA GLN A 76 -26.54 -0.45 7.08
C GLN A 76 -26.87 -1.25 8.36
N GLN A 77 -27.58 -2.36 8.22
CA GLN A 77 -27.89 -3.26 9.34
C GLN A 77 -26.62 -3.88 9.93
N ALA A 78 -25.71 -4.37 9.09
CA ALA A 78 -24.46 -4.96 9.53
C ALA A 78 -23.54 -3.94 10.23
N VAL A 79 -23.42 -2.73 9.71
CA VAL A 79 -22.65 -1.63 10.35
C VAL A 79 -23.31 -1.18 11.65
N ALA A 80 -24.65 -1.19 11.75
CA ALA A 80 -25.34 -0.85 13.01
C ALA A 80 -25.06 -1.89 14.10
N ALA A 81 -24.92 -3.18 13.73
CA ALA A 81 -24.57 -4.24 14.65
C ALA A 81 -23.08 -4.26 15.04
N GLU A 82 -22.20 -3.95 14.09
CA GLU A 82 -20.74 -3.94 14.26
C GLU A 82 -20.13 -2.64 13.72
N PRO A 83 -20.32 -1.49 14.41
CA PRO A 83 -19.96 -0.18 13.88
C PRO A 83 -18.46 0.02 13.65
N ASP A 84 -17.61 -0.74 14.34
CA ASP A 84 -16.16 -0.63 14.23
C ASP A 84 -15.54 -1.67 13.28
N ASN A 85 -16.34 -2.55 12.66
CA ASN A 85 -15.84 -3.51 11.69
C ASN A 85 -15.48 -2.79 10.36
N PRO A 86 -14.19 -2.68 10.01
CA PRO A 86 -13.76 -1.89 8.85
C PRO A 86 -14.18 -2.51 7.51
N ARG A 87 -14.31 -3.84 7.43
CA ARG A 87 -14.81 -4.54 6.25
C ARG A 87 -16.24 -4.14 5.93
N LEU A 88 -17.12 -4.15 6.93
CA LEU A 88 -18.54 -3.78 6.77
C LEU A 88 -18.67 -2.29 6.41
N ASN A 89 -17.90 -1.42 7.08
CA ASN A 89 -17.84 0.00 6.74
C ASN A 89 -17.36 0.22 5.29
N TYR A 90 -16.28 -0.46 4.87
CA TYR A 90 -15.81 -0.40 3.47
C TYR A 90 -16.90 -0.84 2.49
N GLN A 91 -17.60 -1.95 2.75
CA GLN A 91 -18.64 -2.48 1.87
C GLN A 91 -19.85 -1.53 1.76
N LEU A 92 -20.29 -0.92 2.86
CA LEU A 92 -21.33 0.11 2.83
C LEU A 92 -20.90 1.31 2.00
N GLY A 93 -19.68 1.82 2.23
CA GLY A 93 -19.09 2.89 1.43
C GLY A 93 -18.96 2.52 -0.06
N ARG A 94 -18.69 1.25 -0.38
CA ARG A 94 -18.67 0.73 -1.76
C ARG A 94 -20.07 0.74 -2.38
N ALA A 95 -21.09 0.26 -1.68
CA ALA A 95 -22.47 0.21 -2.15
C ALA A 95 -23.02 1.62 -2.42
N TYR A 96 -22.82 2.56 -1.51
CA TYR A 96 -23.14 3.97 -1.72
C TYR A 96 -22.41 4.57 -2.92
N GLY A 97 -21.09 4.34 -3.02
CA GLY A 97 -20.29 4.89 -4.11
C GLY A 97 -20.74 4.42 -5.50
N TYR A 98 -21.10 3.15 -5.64
CA TYR A 98 -21.64 2.61 -6.92
C TYR A 98 -23.09 2.98 -7.20
N SER A 99 -23.83 3.45 -6.19
CA SER A 99 -25.17 4.02 -6.39
C SER A 99 -25.15 5.51 -6.76
N GLY A 100 -23.95 6.11 -6.95
CA GLY A 100 -23.81 7.53 -7.23
C GLY A 100 -23.87 8.43 -5.98
N ARG A 101 -23.96 7.87 -4.79
CA ARG A 101 -24.09 8.56 -3.49
C ARG A 101 -22.70 8.69 -2.82
N GLY A 102 -21.76 9.32 -3.53
CA GLY A 102 -20.36 9.40 -3.12
C GLY A 102 -20.14 10.10 -1.78
N GLU A 103 -20.87 11.18 -1.52
CA GLU A 103 -20.78 11.93 -0.25
C GLU A 103 -21.24 11.09 0.94
N GLU A 104 -22.31 10.33 0.78
CA GLU A 104 -22.81 9.42 1.82
C GLU A 104 -21.88 8.21 2.04
N ALA A 105 -21.07 7.84 1.04
CA ALA A 105 -20.06 6.80 1.16
C ALA A 105 -18.87 7.22 2.05
N MET A 106 -18.54 8.52 2.09
CA MET A 106 -17.30 9.01 2.70
C MET A 106 -17.18 8.72 4.20
N PRO A 107 -18.18 8.94 5.06
CA PRO A 107 -18.06 8.63 6.48
C PRO A 107 -17.65 7.19 6.76
N TYR A 108 -18.23 6.24 6.02
CA TYR A 108 -17.93 4.81 6.16
C TYR A 108 -16.56 4.44 5.63
N ARG A 109 -16.16 5.01 4.50
CA ARG A 109 -14.81 4.82 3.96
C ARG A 109 -13.74 5.37 4.89
N LEU A 110 -13.97 6.55 5.48
CA LEU A 110 -13.06 7.16 6.43
C LEU A 110 -12.98 6.34 7.72
N LYS A 111 -14.10 5.80 8.21
CA LYS A 111 -14.08 4.91 9.37
C LYS A 111 -13.23 3.64 9.13
N ALA A 112 -13.34 3.04 7.95
CA ALA A 112 -12.49 1.92 7.57
C ALA A 112 -11.01 2.35 7.38
N LEU A 113 -10.76 3.56 6.91
CA LEU A 113 -9.42 4.14 6.79
C LEU A 113 -8.76 4.36 8.17
N GLU A 114 -9.50 4.86 9.15
CA GLU A 114 -9.04 5.04 10.54
C GLU A 114 -8.54 3.72 11.14
N ALA A 115 -9.21 2.61 10.82
CA ALA A 115 -8.76 1.27 11.18
C ALA A 115 -7.57 0.75 10.35
N SER A 116 -7.00 1.58 9.47
CA SER A 116 -5.94 1.21 8.52
C SER A 116 -6.31 0.04 7.61
N TYR A 117 -7.60 -0.14 7.29
CA TYR A 117 -8.06 -1.24 6.46
C TYR A 117 -7.44 -1.19 5.07
N PRO A 118 -6.69 -2.22 4.62
CA PRO A 118 -5.86 -2.14 3.42
C PRO A 118 -6.62 -1.75 2.15
N GLN A 119 -7.83 -2.27 2.00
CA GLN A 119 -8.69 -1.94 0.87
C GLN A 119 -9.16 -0.47 0.92
N SER A 120 -9.46 0.07 2.11
CA SER A 120 -9.90 1.46 2.27
C SER A 120 -8.74 2.44 2.05
N LEU A 121 -7.55 2.12 2.54
CA LEU A 121 -6.32 2.88 2.27
C LEU A 121 -6.14 3.07 0.76
N PHE A 122 -6.23 1.98 -0.02
CA PHE A 122 -6.09 2.05 -1.47
C PHE A 122 -7.21 2.88 -2.13
N VAL A 123 -8.48 2.63 -1.76
CA VAL A 123 -9.63 3.29 -2.39
C VAL A 123 -9.69 4.79 -2.08
N ILE A 124 -9.39 5.21 -0.86
CA ILE A 124 -9.34 6.64 -0.52
C ILE A 124 -8.17 7.32 -1.25
N GLY A 125 -7.01 6.69 -1.32
CA GLY A 125 -5.90 7.18 -2.15
C GLY A 125 -6.31 7.35 -3.62
N TYR A 126 -7.03 6.38 -4.18
CA TYR A 126 -7.56 6.49 -5.54
C TYR A 126 -8.56 7.65 -5.71
N LEU A 127 -9.42 7.91 -4.73
CA LEU A 127 -10.34 9.06 -4.78
C LEU A 127 -9.59 10.38 -4.77
N TYR A 128 -8.53 10.51 -3.97
CA TYR A 128 -7.64 11.68 -4.01
C TYR A 128 -6.93 11.83 -5.35
N SER A 129 -6.48 10.74 -5.99
CA SER A 129 -5.78 10.82 -7.28
C SER A 129 -6.65 11.34 -8.42
N ILE A 130 -7.96 11.06 -8.39
CA ILE A 130 -8.90 11.46 -9.45
C ILE A 130 -9.79 12.63 -9.09
N GLY A 131 -9.70 13.16 -7.86
CA GLY A 131 -10.55 14.28 -7.41
C GLY A 131 -12.04 13.97 -7.41
N ARG A 132 -12.42 12.72 -7.09
CA ARG A 132 -13.82 12.33 -7.08
C ARG A 132 -14.37 12.28 -5.66
N THR A 133 -15.38 13.08 -5.35
CA THR A 133 -16.03 13.21 -4.04
C THR A 133 -15.18 13.97 -3.01
N ILE A 134 -13.87 14.06 -3.23
CA ILE A 134 -12.91 14.82 -2.40
C ILE A 134 -12.00 15.62 -3.33
N GLU A 135 -11.45 16.72 -2.83
CA GLU A 135 -10.47 17.51 -3.57
C GLU A 135 -9.24 16.65 -3.90
N PRO A 136 -8.70 16.77 -5.12
CA PRO A 136 -7.54 15.97 -5.53
C PRO A 136 -6.30 16.35 -4.69
N ASP A 137 -5.58 15.32 -4.27
CA ASP A 137 -4.34 15.46 -3.51
C ASP A 137 -3.43 14.26 -3.80
N ILE A 138 -2.48 14.46 -4.70
CA ILE A 138 -1.58 13.40 -5.13
C ILE A 138 -0.63 12.97 -4.02
N CYS A 139 -0.32 13.85 -3.07
CA CYS A 139 0.56 13.49 -1.96
C CYS A 139 -0.15 12.67 -0.88
N LYS A 140 -1.45 12.91 -0.65
CA LYS A 140 -2.27 11.98 0.12
C LYS A 140 -2.45 10.64 -0.58
N THR A 141 -2.56 10.63 -1.91
CA THR A 141 -2.55 9.39 -2.70
C THR A 141 -1.28 8.59 -2.42
N TYR A 142 -0.12 9.26 -2.51
CA TYR A 142 1.18 8.67 -2.24
C TYR A 142 1.27 8.05 -0.85
N GLU A 143 0.95 8.82 0.20
CA GLU A 143 0.94 8.35 1.59
C GLU A 143 0.06 7.12 1.79
N LEU A 144 -1.19 7.19 1.32
CA LEU A 144 -2.16 6.12 1.52
C LEU A 144 -1.81 4.86 0.74
N TRP A 145 -1.26 4.99 -0.48
CA TRP A 145 -0.84 3.83 -1.26
C TRP A 145 0.44 3.19 -0.72
N GLN A 146 1.37 3.96 -0.14
CA GLN A 146 2.50 3.38 0.59
C GLN A 146 2.03 2.52 1.76
N ARG A 147 1.08 3.01 2.56
CA ARG A 147 0.51 2.25 3.67
C ARG A 147 -0.22 0.99 3.18
N ALA A 148 -1.03 1.13 2.11
CA ALA A 148 -1.73 0.00 1.51
C ALA A 148 -0.77 -1.06 0.93
N ALA A 149 0.34 -0.63 0.32
CA ALA A 149 1.36 -1.52 -0.23
C ALA A 149 2.10 -2.29 0.88
N ARG A 150 2.41 -1.64 2.01
CA ARG A 150 2.98 -2.35 3.17
C ARG A 150 2.08 -3.46 3.68
N TYR A 151 0.75 -3.26 3.69
CA TYR A 151 -0.23 -4.31 3.96
C TYR A 151 -0.49 -5.24 2.76
N ARG A 152 0.42 -5.33 1.81
CA ARG A 152 0.35 -6.20 0.64
C ARG A 152 -0.93 -6.06 -0.19
N ARG A 153 -1.54 -4.86 -0.21
CA ARG A 153 -2.71 -4.63 -1.06
C ARG A 153 -2.29 -4.62 -2.53
N LEU A 154 -2.63 -5.68 -3.28
CA LEU A 154 -2.17 -5.92 -4.67
C LEU A 154 -2.26 -4.68 -5.56
N ALA A 155 -3.40 -3.96 -5.55
CA ALA A 155 -3.55 -2.77 -6.39
C ALA A 155 -2.58 -1.64 -6.00
N ALA A 156 -2.22 -1.52 -4.72
CA ALA A 156 -1.25 -0.54 -4.25
C ALA A 156 0.19 -0.96 -4.60
N LEU A 157 0.50 -2.27 -4.52
CA LEU A 157 1.79 -2.82 -4.94
C LEU A 157 2.11 -2.55 -6.42
N ILE A 158 1.08 -2.36 -7.25
CA ILE A 158 1.23 -2.06 -8.67
C ILE A 158 1.13 -0.55 -8.93
N ALA A 159 0.13 0.11 -8.35
CA ALA A 159 -0.12 1.53 -8.62
C ALA A 159 1.02 2.41 -8.12
N LEU A 160 1.56 2.13 -6.94
CA LEU A 160 2.61 2.93 -6.32
C LEU A 160 3.90 2.95 -7.19
N PRO A 161 4.49 1.81 -7.61
CA PRO A 161 5.62 1.82 -8.53
C PRO A 161 5.30 2.48 -9.87
N ARG A 162 4.14 2.19 -10.46
CA ARG A 162 3.73 2.75 -11.74
C ARG A 162 3.68 4.28 -11.74
N HIS A 163 3.10 4.88 -10.71
CA HIS A 163 3.01 6.33 -10.57
C HIS A 163 4.37 6.94 -10.20
N SER A 164 5.20 6.25 -9.41
CA SER A 164 6.57 6.67 -9.11
C SER A 164 7.45 6.72 -10.37
N LEU A 165 7.36 5.71 -11.24
CA LEU A 165 8.08 5.67 -12.51
C LEU A 165 7.65 6.81 -13.47
N ARG A 166 6.43 7.30 -13.36
CA ARG A 166 5.93 8.46 -14.12
C ARG A 166 6.34 9.81 -13.55
N GLY A 167 6.91 9.83 -12.34
CA GLY A 167 7.23 11.07 -11.66
C GLY A 167 6.05 11.74 -10.96
N ASP A 168 4.88 11.08 -10.88
CA ASP A 168 3.65 11.68 -10.34
C ASP A 168 3.80 12.10 -8.86
N PHE A 169 4.77 11.53 -8.13
CA PHE A 169 4.98 11.75 -6.70
C PHE A 169 6.24 12.61 -6.37
N GLU A 170 6.90 13.20 -7.36
CA GLU A 170 8.16 13.93 -7.14
C GLU A 170 8.05 15.08 -6.13
N ALA A 171 6.87 15.71 -6.04
CA ALA A 171 6.61 16.81 -5.10
C ALA A 171 6.17 16.34 -3.71
N CYS A 172 5.99 15.02 -3.47
CA CYS A 172 5.32 14.52 -2.28
C CYS A 172 6.25 14.03 -1.17
N GLY A 173 7.54 14.02 -1.40
CA GLY A 173 8.53 13.54 -0.44
C GLY A 173 9.71 12.85 -1.11
N PRO A 174 10.51 12.10 -0.34
CA PRO A 174 11.62 11.35 -0.91
C PRO A 174 11.12 10.31 -1.92
N ALA A 175 11.87 10.15 -3.01
CA ALA A 175 11.57 9.10 -3.98
C ALA A 175 11.64 7.71 -3.32
N ILE A 176 10.77 6.82 -3.77
CA ILE A 176 10.83 5.41 -3.33
C ILE A 176 12.13 4.81 -3.87
N PRO A 177 12.96 4.19 -3.02
CA PRO A 177 14.18 3.52 -3.46
C PRO A 177 13.88 2.45 -4.54
N PRO A 178 14.76 2.27 -5.54
CA PRO A 178 14.56 1.28 -6.60
C PRO A 178 14.40 -0.15 -6.08
N GLU A 179 15.06 -0.50 -4.99
CA GLU A 179 14.93 -1.79 -4.30
C GLU A 179 13.52 -1.99 -3.75
N ASP A 180 12.90 -0.95 -3.21
CA ASP A 180 11.52 -1.00 -2.71
C ASP A 180 10.51 -1.11 -3.85
N LEU A 181 10.75 -0.42 -4.98
CA LEU A 181 9.93 -0.58 -6.18
C LEU A 181 9.94 -2.04 -6.66
N ARG A 182 11.14 -2.67 -6.68
CA ARG A 182 11.28 -4.10 -7.02
C ARG A 182 10.58 -4.99 -6.01
N ALA A 183 10.71 -4.71 -4.71
CA ALA A 183 10.06 -5.48 -3.66
C ALA A 183 8.53 -5.46 -3.79
N TYR A 184 7.93 -4.29 -4.01
CA TYR A 184 6.49 -4.15 -4.25
C TYR A 184 6.03 -4.94 -5.48
N LEU A 185 6.76 -4.83 -6.58
CA LEU A 185 6.39 -5.52 -7.83
C LEU A 185 6.60 -7.04 -7.73
N ASN A 186 7.65 -7.51 -7.06
CA ASN A 186 7.85 -8.94 -6.82
C ASN A 186 6.76 -9.53 -5.92
N GLU A 187 6.33 -8.80 -4.88
CA GLU A 187 5.20 -9.19 -4.05
C GLU A 187 3.90 -9.21 -4.86
N ALA A 188 3.68 -8.23 -5.74
CA ALA A 188 2.53 -8.21 -6.64
C ALA A 188 2.54 -9.42 -7.61
N LYS A 189 3.72 -9.79 -8.13
CA LYS A 189 3.90 -10.96 -8.99
C LYS A 189 3.55 -12.25 -8.25
N ALA A 190 4.01 -12.40 -7.01
CA ALA A 190 3.75 -13.58 -6.19
C ALA A 190 2.24 -13.77 -5.88
N GLN A 191 1.50 -12.67 -5.73
CA GLN A 191 0.05 -12.69 -5.45
C GLN A 191 -0.81 -12.87 -6.70
N SER A 192 -0.31 -12.50 -7.88
CA SER A 192 -1.13 -12.45 -9.08
C SER A 192 -1.31 -13.83 -9.71
N GLN A 193 -2.58 -14.21 -9.91
CA GLN A 193 -2.97 -15.37 -10.71
C GLN A 193 -3.57 -14.95 -12.06
N ASP A 194 -3.72 -13.65 -12.30
CA ASP A 194 -4.28 -13.07 -13.52
C ASP A 194 -3.15 -12.83 -14.53
N TYR A 195 -3.29 -13.38 -15.72
CA TYR A 195 -2.29 -13.29 -16.79
C TYR A 195 -1.94 -11.82 -17.16
N TYR A 196 -2.97 -10.97 -17.30
CA TYR A 196 -2.74 -9.56 -17.70
C TYR A 196 -2.10 -8.74 -16.58
N VAL A 197 -2.46 -9.03 -15.34
CA VAL A 197 -1.81 -8.41 -14.18
C VAL A 197 -0.35 -8.87 -14.10
N GLY A 198 -0.07 -10.15 -14.36
CA GLY A 198 1.29 -10.69 -14.42
C GLY A 198 2.14 -9.99 -15.46
N MET A 199 1.64 -9.83 -16.70
CA MET A 199 2.33 -9.09 -17.76
C MET A 199 2.63 -7.64 -17.36
N LEU A 200 1.63 -6.93 -16.83
CA LEU A 200 1.82 -5.54 -16.37
C LEU A 200 2.92 -5.42 -15.32
N VAL A 201 2.96 -6.35 -14.37
CA VAL A 201 4.00 -6.37 -13.32
C VAL A 201 5.37 -6.65 -13.91
N GLU A 202 5.49 -7.56 -14.88
CA GLU A 202 6.75 -7.84 -15.58
C GLU A 202 7.25 -6.63 -16.37
N ASP A 203 6.38 -5.94 -17.09
CA ASP A 203 6.71 -4.72 -17.81
C ASP A 203 7.23 -3.63 -16.85
N LEU A 204 6.56 -3.43 -15.71
CA LEU A 204 7.01 -2.48 -14.70
C LEU A 204 8.35 -2.87 -14.07
N LEU A 205 8.58 -4.16 -13.80
CA LEU A 205 9.89 -4.66 -13.31
C LEU A 205 11.00 -4.42 -14.34
N ALA A 206 10.74 -4.65 -15.62
CA ALA A 206 11.67 -4.36 -16.68
C ALA A 206 12.02 -2.86 -16.71
N GLU A 207 11.02 -1.98 -16.63
CA GLU A 207 11.23 -0.52 -16.60
C GLU A 207 12.05 -0.07 -15.38
N VAL A 208 11.80 -0.64 -14.19
CA VAL A 208 12.61 -0.35 -12.98
C VAL A 208 14.06 -0.78 -13.20
N ASN A 209 14.29 -1.96 -13.76
CA ASN A 209 15.63 -2.48 -13.98
C ASN A 209 16.41 -1.72 -15.06
N GLU A 210 15.74 -1.25 -16.11
CA GLU A 210 16.33 -0.41 -17.14
C GLU A 210 16.71 0.97 -16.59
N ARG A 211 15.82 1.60 -15.84
CA ARG A 211 16.03 2.96 -15.28
C ARG A 211 17.03 2.97 -14.12
N TYR A 212 17.08 1.89 -13.34
CA TYR A 212 17.91 1.75 -12.15
C TYR A 212 18.67 0.42 -12.17
N PRO A 213 19.68 0.26 -13.05
CA PRO A 213 20.43 -1.00 -13.15
C PRO A 213 21.12 -1.32 -11.82
N THR A 214 21.03 -2.58 -11.39
CA THR A 214 21.76 -3.07 -10.22
C THR A 214 23.26 -3.05 -10.54
N PRO A 215 24.12 -2.52 -9.66
CA PRO A 215 25.57 -2.57 -9.90
C PRO A 215 26.03 -4.01 -10.11
N VAL A 216 26.70 -4.26 -11.24
CA VAL A 216 27.30 -5.57 -11.54
C VAL A 216 28.41 -5.80 -10.51
N GLY A 217 28.21 -6.70 -9.53
CA GLY A 217 29.24 -7.05 -8.56
C GLY A 217 28.81 -7.41 -7.15
N VAL A 218 27.54 -7.28 -6.81
CA VAL A 218 27.00 -7.80 -5.53
C VAL A 218 26.30 -9.11 -5.82
N THR A 219 27.08 -10.18 -5.96
CA THR A 219 26.55 -11.53 -5.86
C THR A 219 26.32 -11.79 -4.38
N ASP A 220 25.05 -12.02 -4.02
CA ASP A 220 24.68 -12.51 -2.70
C ASP A 220 25.51 -13.77 -2.38
N GLY A 221 26.39 -13.66 -1.37
CA GLY A 221 27.16 -14.74 -0.81
C GLY A 221 26.41 -15.41 0.33
#